data_88389cd2bf1c0fe3b8d3205773f7d72a
#
_entry.id   88389cd2bf1c0fe3b8d3205773f7d72a
#
_cell.length_a   1.000
_cell.length_b   1.000
_cell.length_c   1.000
_cell.angle_alpha   90.00
_cell.angle_beta   90.00
_cell.angle_gamma   90.00
#
_symmetry.space_group_name_H-M   'P 1'
#
loop_
_entity.id
_entity.type
_entity.pdbx_description
1 polymer ?
#
loop_
_entity_poly.entity_id
_entity_poly.type
_entity_poly.pdbx_seq_one_letter_code
_entity_poly.pdbx_strand_id
1 'polypeptide(L)'
;GDFPRYGNDDDRADNIAVWLLHTFLEKIKQHHTYRNSEPTTSILTITSNVVYGKATGSLPDGRKAGEPLSPGANPAYGAEKNGLLASLNSVAKLPYEWALDGISNTQTIAPSALGHDEAERADKLVTVMDGYFRQGAHHLNVNVFGKEKLIDAMEHPEKPEYANFTIRVSGYA
;
A
#
# COMPACT_ATOMS: atom_id res chain seq x y z
N GLY A 1 21.80 9.20 -5.70
CA GLY A 1 21.92 8.36 -6.89
C GLY A 1 20.56 7.78 -7.24
N ASP A 2 20.31 7.60 -8.53
CA ASP A 2 19.06 7.03 -9.02
C ASP A 2 19.07 5.52 -8.87
N PHE A 3 18.78 5.06 -7.66
CA PHE A 3 18.53 3.65 -7.43
C PHE A 3 17.09 3.30 -7.80
N PRO A 4 16.85 2.11 -8.38
CA PRO A 4 15.51 1.63 -8.62
C PRO A 4 14.78 1.51 -7.27
N ARG A 5 13.51 1.93 -7.25
CA ARG A 5 12.68 1.90 -6.04
C ARG A 5 11.45 1.05 -6.28
N TYR A 6 11.11 0.25 -5.30
CA TYR A 6 9.87 -0.50 -5.27
C TYR A 6 8.66 0.42 -5.45
N GLY A 7 7.67 -0.02 -6.24
CA GLY A 7 6.47 0.76 -6.56
C GLY A 7 6.53 1.48 -7.90
N ASN A 8 7.49 1.15 -8.77
CA ASN A 8 7.66 1.76 -10.09
C ASN A 8 7.60 0.75 -11.24
N ASP A 9 7.15 -0.46 -10.99
CA ASP A 9 7.14 -1.59 -11.92
C ASP A 9 8.55 -1.87 -12.50
N ASP A 10 9.55 -1.80 -11.63
CA ASP A 10 10.96 -2.02 -11.97
C ASP A 10 11.45 -3.31 -11.29
N ASP A 11 11.67 -4.33 -12.10
CA ASP A 11 12.05 -5.67 -11.61
C ASP A 11 13.37 -5.67 -10.82
N ARG A 12 14.25 -4.68 -11.00
CA ARG A 12 15.49 -4.56 -10.22
C ARG A 12 15.21 -4.30 -8.74
N ALA A 13 14.10 -3.62 -8.41
CA ALA A 13 13.66 -3.38 -7.05
C ALA A 13 12.59 -4.39 -6.62
N ASP A 14 11.60 -4.65 -7.48
CA ASP A 14 10.45 -5.48 -7.18
C ASP A 14 10.86 -6.93 -6.90
N ASN A 15 11.82 -7.49 -7.66
CA ASN A 15 12.33 -8.84 -7.44
C ASN A 15 13.04 -9.00 -6.08
N ILE A 16 13.61 -7.93 -5.52
CA ILE A 16 14.19 -7.96 -4.17
C ILE A 16 13.08 -8.11 -3.14
N ALA A 17 11.97 -7.38 -3.28
CA ALA A 17 10.83 -7.48 -2.38
C ALA A 17 10.18 -8.87 -2.45
N VAL A 18 9.99 -9.40 -3.66
CA VAL A 18 9.46 -10.76 -3.90
C VAL A 18 10.38 -11.81 -3.27
N TRP A 19 11.67 -11.76 -3.54
CA TRP A 19 12.66 -12.68 -3.00
C TRP A 19 12.69 -12.65 -1.46
N LEU A 20 12.69 -11.46 -0.87
CA LEU A 20 12.72 -11.30 0.59
C LEU A 20 11.48 -11.93 1.24
N LEU A 21 10.29 -11.61 0.73
CA LEU A 21 9.06 -12.15 1.27
C LEU A 21 8.97 -13.67 1.07
N HIS A 22 9.30 -14.15 -0.13
CA HIS A 22 9.32 -15.59 -0.43
C HIS A 22 10.27 -16.34 0.52
N THR A 23 11.49 -15.84 0.69
CA THR A 23 12.49 -16.44 1.60
C THR A 23 11.99 -16.46 3.04
N PHE A 24 11.36 -15.37 3.49
CA PHE A 24 10.77 -15.32 4.83
C PHE A 24 9.66 -16.37 5.00
N LEU A 25 8.73 -16.45 4.04
CA LEU A 25 7.64 -17.41 4.05
C LEU A 25 8.12 -18.87 4.00
N GLU A 26 9.16 -19.18 3.20
CA GLU A 26 9.79 -20.49 3.21
C GLU A 26 10.37 -20.85 4.58
N LYS A 27 10.95 -19.89 5.28
CA LYS A 27 11.54 -20.14 6.60
C LYS A 27 10.47 -20.36 7.66
N ILE A 28 9.42 -19.56 7.71
CA ILE A 28 8.36 -19.74 8.71
C ILE A 28 7.61 -21.05 8.52
N LYS A 29 7.41 -21.52 7.27
CA LYS A 29 6.77 -22.81 6.98
C LYS A 29 7.54 -24.03 7.51
N GLN A 30 8.81 -23.88 7.87
CA GLN A 30 9.61 -24.95 8.47
C GLN A 30 9.32 -25.13 9.97
N HIS A 31 8.49 -24.30 10.55
CA HIS A 31 8.17 -24.29 11.97
C HIS A 31 6.69 -24.57 12.21
N HIS A 32 6.39 -25.24 13.29
CA HIS A 32 5.04 -25.39 13.79
C HIS A 32 4.83 -24.51 15.02
N THR A 33 3.64 -24.01 15.19
CA THR A 33 3.24 -23.23 16.36
C THR A 33 2.47 -24.09 17.36
N TYR A 34 1.89 -23.48 18.38
CA TYR A 34 1.11 -24.15 19.39
C TYR A 34 0.02 -25.06 18.76
N ARG A 35 -0.13 -26.27 19.30
CA ARG A 35 -1.04 -27.33 18.80
C ARG A 35 -0.71 -27.82 17.37
N ASN A 36 0.56 -27.76 16.99
CA ASN A 36 1.02 -28.18 15.66
C ASN A 36 0.36 -27.41 14.49
N SER A 37 -0.04 -26.16 14.74
CA SER A 37 -0.57 -25.32 13.66
C SER A 37 0.55 -24.74 12.79
N GLU A 38 0.22 -24.43 11.56
CA GLU A 38 1.15 -23.79 10.62
C GLU A 38 1.13 -22.27 10.81
N PRO A 39 2.30 -21.59 10.82
CA PRO A 39 2.34 -20.13 10.85
C PRO A 39 1.91 -19.55 9.52
N THR A 40 1.13 -18.50 9.57
CA THR A 40 0.75 -17.69 8.41
C THR A 40 1.34 -16.30 8.49
N THR A 41 1.26 -15.54 7.43
CA THR A 41 1.84 -14.18 7.35
C THR A 41 0.90 -13.24 6.64
N SER A 42 0.83 -12.02 7.16
CA SER A 42 0.28 -10.85 6.46
C SER A 42 1.36 -9.80 6.21
N ILE A 43 1.16 -8.96 5.20
CA ILE A 43 1.86 -7.69 5.06
C ILE A 43 0.89 -6.58 5.41
N LEU A 44 0.98 -6.12 6.65
CA LEU A 44 0.05 -5.18 7.23
C LEU A 44 0.76 -4.37 8.32
N THR A 45 0.55 -3.08 8.36
CA THR A 45 1.13 -2.22 9.42
C THR A 45 0.09 -1.62 10.35
N ILE A 46 -1.20 -1.65 9.99
CA ILE A 46 -2.22 -0.85 10.65
C ILE A 46 -1.72 0.61 10.69
N THR A 47 -1.62 1.23 11.85
CA THR A 47 -1.00 2.56 12.04
C THR A 47 0.41 2.50 12.65
N SER A 48 0.94 1.30 12.87
CA SER A 48 2.25 1.10 13.52
C SER A 48 3.44 1.56 12.68
N ASN A 49 3.26 1.70 11.35
CA ASN A 49 4.27 2.31 10.49
C ASN A 49 4.71 3.71 10.95
N VAL A 50 3.80 4.49 11.54
CA VAL A 50 4.11 5.82 12.11
C VAL A 50 4.91 5.66 13.41
N VAL A 51 4.47 4.77 14.30
CA VAL A 51 5.13 4.54 15.61
C VAL A 51 6.53 3.98 15.42
N TYR A 52 6.68 2.96 14.58
CA TYR A 52 7.99 2.38 14.26
C TYR A 52 8.90 3.37 13.53
N GLY A 53 8.33 4.18 12.63
CA GLY A 53 9.07 5.24 11.95
C GLY A 53 9.69 6.25 12.93
N LYS A 54 8.96 6.64 13.98
CA LYS A 54 9.45 7.54 15.03
C LYS A 54 10.67 6.96 15.77
N ALA A 55 10.71 5.64 15.95
CA ALA A 55 11.81 4.96 16.64
C ALA A 55 12.97 4.54 15.71
N THR A 56 12.80 4.67 14.39
CA THR A 56 13.78 4.21 13.40
C THR A 56 14.67 5.37 12.93
N GLY A 57 15.99 5.15 12.92
CA GLY A 57 16.98 6.09 12.38
C GLY A 57 16.80 6.32 10.86
N SER A 58 17.62 7.21 10.28
CA SER A 58 17.61 7.44 8.83
C SER A 58 18.01 6.18 8.06
N LEU A 59 17.40 5.99 6.88
CA LEU A 59 17.66 4.85 6.02
C LEU A 59 18.44 5.27 4.76
N PRO A 60 19.17 4.34 4.13
CA PRO A 60 19.97 4.64 2.94
C PRO A 60 19.15 5.07 1.71
N ASP A 61 17.84 4.77 1.69
CA ASP A 61 16.89 5.18 0.65
C ASP A 61 16.51 6.68 0.69
N GLY A 62 16.96 7.39 1.73
CA GLY A 62 16.70 8.81 1.95
C GLY A 62 15.61 9.11 2.97
N ARG A 63 14.94 8.10 3.56
CA ARG A 63 14.01 8.31 4.68
C ARG A 63 14.76 8.89 5.88
N LYS A 64 14.26 9.97 6.45
CA LYS A 64 14.87 10.61 7.63
C LYS A 64 14.39 9.93 8.92
N ALA A 65 15.22 10.04 9.96
CA ALA A 65 14.86 9.60 11.30
C ALA A 65 13.52 10.23 11.73
N GLY A 66 12.63 9.42 12.26
CA GLY A 66 11.32 9.87 12.74
C GLY A 66 10.21 9.93 11.67
N GLU A 67 10.53 9.88 10.39
CA GLU A 67 9.51 9.78 9.35
C GLU A 67 8.80 8.42 9.37
N PRO A 68 7.51 8.34 8.99
CA PRO A 68 6.80 7.06 8.91
C PRO A 68 7.48 6.05 7.99
N LEU A 69 7.39 4.76 8.33
CA LEU A 69 7.67 3.66 7.42
C LEU A 69 6.51 3.49 6.43
N SER A 70 6.70 2.66 5.41
CA SER A 70 5.65 2.34 4.42
C SER A 70 4.43 1.71 5.08
N PRO A 71 3.20 2.06 4.67
CA PRO A 71 1.99 1.42 5.16
C PRO A 71 1.71 0.11 4.40
N GLY A 72 1.68 -1.02 5.11
CA GLY A 72 1.44 -2.33 4.49
C GLY A 72 2.45 -2.66 3.40
N ALA A 73 1.95 -3.14 2.26
CA ALA A 73 2.77 -3.44 1.08
C ALA A 73 2.97 -2.24 0.14
N ASN A 74 2.47 -1.08 0.50
CA ASN A 74 2.66 0.13 -0.30
C ASN A 74 4.13 0.50 -0.40
N PRO A 75 4.56 1.13 -1.50
CA PRO A 75 5.87 1.75 -1.60
C PRO A 75 6.10 2.79 -0.50
N ALA A 76 7.36 3.06 -0.18
CA ALA A 76 7.70 4.15 0.74
C ALA A 76 7.20 5.50 0.19
N TYR A 77 6.82 6.40 1.10
CA TYR A 77 6.33 7.72 0.73
C TYR A 77 7.30 8.43 -0.24
N GLY A 78 6.76 8.86 -1.40
CA GLY A 78 7.54 9.52 -2.45
C GLY A 78 8.48 8.60 -3.24
N ALA A 79 8.42 7.29 -3.06
CA ALA A 79 9.18 6.32 -3.84
C ALA A 79 8.57 6.08 -5.22
N GLU A 80 7.25 5.99 -5.29
CA GLU A 80 6.49 5.81 -6.53
C GLU A 80 6.52 7.09 -7.38
N LYS A 81 6.97 6.96 -8.61
CA LYS A 81 7.09 8.08 -9.57
C LYS A 81 6.45 7.78 -10.91
N ASN A 82 6.20 6.50 -11.19
CA ASN A 82 5.63 6.04 -12.44
C ASN A 82 4.09 5.91 -12.41
N GLY A 83 3.48 6.45 -11.35
CA GLY A 83 2.02 6.53 -11.21
C GLY A 83 1.37 5.26 -10.67
N LEU A 84 0.03 5.34 -10.53
CA LEU A 84 -0.80 4.34 -9.87
C LEU A 84 -0.60 2.91 -10.41
N LEU A 85 -0.63 2.74 -11.74
CA LEU A 85 -0.56 1.41 -12.34
C LEU A 85 0.78 0.74 -12.08
N ALA A 86 1.89 1.48 -12.13
CA ALA A 86 3.21 0.95 -11.80
C ALA A 86 3.30 0.54 -10.33
N SER A 87 2.72 1.34 -9.43
CA SER A 87 2.63 1.01 -8.00
C SER A 87 1.84 -0.28 -7.77
N LEU A 88 0.68 -0.42 -8.40
CA LEU A 88 -0.15 -1.62 -8.32
C LEU A 88 0.56 -2.86 -8.89
N ASN A 89 1.24 -2.72 -10.04
CA ASN A 89 1.99 -3.80 -10.66
C ASN A 89 3.12 -4.30 -9.74
N SER A 90 3.88 -3.40 -9.12
CA SER A 90 4.92 -3.79 -8.16
C SER A 90 4.35 -4.59 -6.98
N VAL A 91 3.22 -4.15 -6.42
CA VAL A 91 2.57 -4.87 -5.30
C VAL A 91 1.99 -6.21 -5.77
N ALA A 92 1.43 -6.28 -6.97
CA ALA A 92 0.85 -7.51 -7.52
C ALA A 92 1.88 -8.64 -7.76
N LYS A 93 3.18 -8.31 -7.86
CA LYS A 93 4.26 -9.30 -7.99
C LYS A 93 4.55 -10.08 -6.70
N LEU A 94 4.08 -9.59 -5.55
CA LEU A 94 4.31 -10.26 -4.27
C LEU A 94 3.61 -11.62 -4.24
N PRO A 95 4.16 -12.64 -3.52
CA PRO A 95 3.62 -14.00 -3.49
C PRO A 95 2.34 -14.09 -2.64
N TYR A 96 1.22 -13.64 -3.19
CA TYR A 96 -0.10 -13.62 -2.54
C TYR A 96 -0.58 -15.01 -2.12
N GLU A 97 -0.26 -16.04 -2.92
CA GLU A 97 -0.62 -17.43 -2.65
C GLU A 97 0.03 -18.02 -1.38
N TRP A 98 1.07 -17.34 -0.89
CA TRP A 98 1.80 -17.78 0.31
C TRP A 98 1.51 -16.90 1.54
N ALA A 99 1.07 -15.66 1.33
CA ALA A 99 0.72 -14.72 2.39
C ALA A 99 -0.77 -14.87 2.78
N LEU A 100 -1.10 -15.97 3.46
CA LEU A 100 -2.48 -16.41 3.70
C LEU A 100 -3.32 -15.45 4.56
N ASP A 101 -2.68 -14.60 5.35
CA ASP A 101 -3.37 -13.56 6.14
C ASP A 101 -3.53 -12.23 5.38
N GLY A 102 -3.09 -12.19 4.13
CA GLY A 102 -3.32 -11.10 3.20
C GLY A 102 -2.17 -10.09 3.08
N ILE A 103 -2.22 -9.34 2.00
CA ILE A 103 -1.27 -8.27 1.67
C ILE A 103 -2.06 -6.97 1.51
N SER A 104 -1.85 -6.04 2.45
CA SER A 104 -2.56 -4.77 2.47
C SER A 104 -1.99 -3.78 1.46
N ASN A 105 -2.84 -3.23 0.60
CA ASN A 105 -2.52 -2.13 -0.30
C ASN A 105 -3.61 -1.06 -0.21
N THR A 106 -3.21 0.19 -0.04
CA THR A 106 -4.12 1.34 0.06
C THR A 106 -3.68 2.42 -0.91
N GLN A 107 -4.57 2.82 -1.79
CA GLN A 107 -4.31 3.85 -2.79
C GLN A 107 -5.22 5.06 -2.59
N THR A 108 -4.67 6.26 -2.74
CA THR A 108 -5.44 7.50 -2.79
C THR A 108 -5.36 8.06 -4.19
N ILE A 109 -6.50 8.20 -4.85
CA ILE A 109 -6.61 8.59 -6.24
C ILE A 109 -7.35 9.93 -6.32
N ALA A 110 -6.76 10.91 -6.98
CA ALA A 110 -7.45 12.15 -7.26
C ALA A 110 -8.62 11.88 -8.24
N PRO A 111 -9.83 12.40 -7.99
CA PRO A 111 -10.98 12.18 -8.87
C PRO A 111 -10.69 12.53 -10.35
N SER A 112 -9.93 13.58 -10.61
CA SER A 112 -9.52 14.01 -11.94
C SER A 112 -8.66 13.00 -12.70
N ALA A 113 -7.94 12.12 -11.98
CA ALA A 113 -7.15 11.06 -12.61
C ALA A 113 -8.03 9.88 -13.11
N LEU A 114 -9.23 9.76 -12.57
CA LEU A 114 -10.19 8.72 -12.97
C LEU A 114 -11.13 9.18 -14.10
N GLY A 115 -11.37 10.49 -14.25
CA GLY A 115 -12.23 10.99 -15.32
C GLY A 115 -12.97 12.27 -14.97
N HIS A 116 -13.79 12.72 -15.92
CA HIS A 116 -14.49 14.00 -15.85
C HIS A 116 -15.84 13.89 -15.12
N ASP A 117 -16.53 12.77 -15.25
CA ASP A 117 -17.83 12.53 -14.63
C ASP A 117 -17.83 11.25 -13.78
N GLU A 118 -18.93 10.98 -13.11
CA GLU A 118 -19.07 9.85 -12.19
C GLU A 118 -19.01 8.51 -12.91
N ALA A 119 -19.64 8.40 -14.07
CA ALA A 119 -19.69 7.16 -14.86
C ALA A 119 -18.29 6.80 -15.38
N GLU A 120 -17.57 7.77 -15.94
CA GLU A 120 -16.19 7.56 -16.40
C GLU A 120 -15.26 7.18 -15.24
N ARG A 121 -15.41 7.83 -14.08
CA ARG A 121 -14.61 7.51 -12.87
C ARG A 121 -14.86 6.11 -12.37
N ALA A 122 -16.13 5.68 -12.34
CA ALA A 122 -16.52 4.34 -11.93
C ALA A 122 -15.94 3.28 -12.88
N ASP A 123 -16.08 3.48 -14.19
CA ASP A 123 -15.58 2.55 -15.21
C ASP A 123 -14.05 2.40 -15.15
N LYS A 124 -13.33 3.51 -15.07
CA LYS A 124 -11.86 3.48 -14.93
C LYS A 124 -11.40 2.85 -13.62
N LEU A 125 -12.09 3.11 -12.51
CA LEU A 125 -11.76 2.48 -11.25
C LEU A 125 -11.96 0.97 -11.32
N VAL A 126 -13.07 0.50 -11.88
CA VAL A 126 -13.32 -0.92 -12.09
C VAL A 126 -12.24 -1.55 -12.96
N THR A 127 -11.86 -0.88 -14.07
CA THR A 127 -10.80 -1.36 -14.96
C THR A 127 -9.45 -1.51 -14.25
N VAL A 128 -9.08 -0.53 -13.42
CA VAL A 128 -7.84 -0.58 -12.63
C VAL A 128 -7.88 -1.73 -11.62
N MET A 129 -9.00 -1.88 -10.91
CA MET A 129 -9.17 -2.96 -9.92
C MET A 129 -9.15 -4.34 -10.58
N ASP A 130 -9.85 -4.51 -11.70
CA ASP A 130 -9.87 -5.76 -12.46
C ASP A 130 -8.46 -6.14 -12.94
N GLY A 131 -7.71 -5.18 -13.51
CA GLY A 131 -6.34 -5.38 -13.94
C GLY A 131 -5.40 -5.78 -12.79
N TYR A 132 -5.58 -5.21 -11.61
CA TYR A 132 -4.80 -5.54 -10.41
C TYR A 132 -5.14 -6.94 -9.89
N PHE A 133 -6.43 -7.27 -9.76
CA PHE A 133 -6.86 -8.57 -9.23
C PHE A 133 -6.57 -9.73 -10.20
N ARG A 134 -6.60 -9.51 -11.51
CA ARG A 134 -6.18 -10.52 -12.51
C ARG A 134 -4.72 -10.93 -12.40
N GLN A 135 -3.88 -10.12 -11.79
CA GLN A 135 -2.48 -10.44 -11.51
C GLN A 135 -2.28 -11.31 -10.26
N GLY A 136 -3.37 -11.69 -9.57
CA GLY A 136 -3.33 -12.52 -8.36
C GLY A 136 -3.44 -11.75 -7.04
N ALA A 137 -3.43 -10.42 -7.07
CA ALA A 137 -3.70 -9.61 -5.90
C ALA A 137 -5.15 -9.79 -5.43
N HIS A 138 -5.42 -9.63 -4.13
CA HIS A 138 -6.76 -9.86 -3.58
C HIS A 138 -7.22 -8.78 -2.57
N HIS A 139 -6.43 -7.73 -2.37
CA HIS A 139 -6.80 -6.65 -1.46
C HIS A 139 -6.39 -5.29 -2.02
N LEU A 140 -7.34 -4.38 -2.05
CA LEU A 140 -7.11 -2.98 -2.39
C LEU A 140 -8.11 -2.08 -1.65
N ASN A 141 -7.60 -1.18 -0.81
CA ASN A 141 -8.37 -0.06 -0.29
C ASN A 141 -8.20 1.14 -1.22
N VAL A 142 -9.28 1.81 -1.54
CA VAL A 142 -9.24 2.99 -2.40
C VAL A 142 -9.89 4.17 -1.70
N ASN A 143 -9.14 5.27 -1.64
CA ASN A 143 -9.66 6.58 -1.30
C ASN A 143 -9.76 7.42 -2.58
N VAL A 144 -10.89 8.05 -2.82
CA VAL A 144 -11.07 8.92 -4.00
C VAL A 144 -11.40 10.33 -3.54
N PHE A 145 -10.37 11.16 -3.40
CA PHE A 145 -10.50 12.58 -3.07
C PHE A 145 -9.25 13.37 -3.46
N GLY A 146 -9.41 14.68 -3.64
CA GLY A 146 -8.33 15.61 -3.92
C GLY A 146 -7.66 16.14 -2.65
N LYS A 147 -6.46 16.66 -2.79
CA LYS A 147 -5.68 17.31 -1.72
C LYS A 147 -6.44 18.49 -1.10
N GLU A 148 -7.17 19.23 -1.91
CA GLU A 148 -7.96 20.41 -1.50
C GLU A 148 -9.01 20.02 -0.44
N LYS A 149 -9.67 18.88 -0.61
CA LYS A 149 -10.66 18.38 0.35
C LYS A 149 -10.02 18.02 1.69
N LEU A 150 -8.80 17.48 1.67
CA LEU A 150 -8.06 17.19 2.90
C LEU A 150 -7.68 18.45 3.65
N ILE A 151 -7.20 19.46 2.93
CA ILE A 151 -6.82 20.75 3.50
C ILE A 151 -8.07 21.41 4.10
N ASP A 152 -9.16 21.47 3.34
CA ASP A 152 -10.41 22.07 3.83
C ASP A 152 -10.95 21.34 5.07
N ALA A 153 -10.90 20.01 5.12
CA ALA A 153 -11.28 19.24 6.31
C ALA A 153 -10.37 19.50 7.52
N MET A 154 -9.08 19.75 7.30
CA MET A 154 -8.16 20.14 8.39
C MET A 154 -8.40 21.56 8.91
N GLU A 155 -8.71 22.48 8.03
CA GLU A 155 -8.94 23.90 8.36
C GLU A 155 -10.34 24.15 8.92
N HIS A 156 -11.33 23.35 8.52
CA HIS A 156 -12.74 23.48 8.84
C HIS A 156 -13.38 22.18 9.33
N PRO A 157 -12.85 21.55 10.39
CA PRO A 157 -13.37 20.27 10.89
C PRO A 157 -14.81 20.36 11.41
N GLU A 158 -15.29 21.55 11.69
CA GLU A 158 -16.67 21.82 12.16
C GLU A 158 -17.74 21.70 11.07
N LYS A 159 -17.37 21.64 9.79
CA LYS A 159 -18.34 21.50 8.70
C LYS A 159 -19.08 20.18 8.78
N PRO A 160 -20.41 20.15 8.63
CA PRO A 160 -21.22 18.94 8.74
C PRO A 160 -20.80 17.84 7.77
N GLU A 161 -20.28 18.19 6.60
CA GLU A 161 -19.79 17.26 5.58
C GLU A 161 -18.55 16.47 6.01
N TYR A 162 -17.83 16.95 7.04
CA TYR A 162 -16.65 16.29 7.59
C TYR A 162 -16.92 15.50 8.88
N ALA A 163 -18.14 15.55 9.42
CA ALA A 163 -18.50 14.85 10.66
C ALA A 163 -18.23 13.34 10.60
N ASN A 164 -18.36 12.73 9.41
CA ASN A 164 -18.09 11.32 9.15
C ASN A 164 -17.05 11.12 8.04
N PHE A 165 -16.16 12.10 7.83
CA PHE A 165 -15.14 11.98 6.82
C PHE A 165 -14.07 10.98 7.25
N THR A 166 -14.06 9.83 6.61
CA THR A 166 -13.16 8.73 6.92
C THR A 166 -12.17 8.49 5.79
N ILE A 167 -10.90 8.35 6.13
CA ILE A 167 -9.82 8.00 5.21
C ILE A 167 -9.26 6.66 5.63
N ARG A 168 -9.13 5.74 4.69
CA ARG A 168 -8.45 4.48 4.94
C ARG A 168 -6.95 4.65 4.83
N VAL A 169 -6.24 4.18 5.86
CA VAL A 169 -4.78 4.13 5.90
C VAL A 169 -4.41 2.71 6.28
N SER A 170 -3.63 2.04 5.46
CA SER A 170 -3.05 0.72 5.79
C SER A 170 -4.07 -0.38 6.15
N GLY A 171 -5.17 -0.48 5.43
CA GLY A 171 -6.14 -1.57 5.57
C GLY A 171 -7.19 -1.40 6.67
N TYR A 172 -7.04 -0.42 7.56
CA TYR A 172 -8.02 -0.07 8.59
C TYR A 172 -8.48 1.38 8.41
N ALA A 173 -9.73 1.63 8.74
CA ALA A 173 -10.33 2.96 8.76
C ALA A 173 -10.37 3.48 10.20
#